data_19e02ed260882e573d4bfdd40d8c2f56
#
_entry.id   19e02ed260882e573d4bfdd40d8c2f56
#
_cell.length_a   1.000
_cell.length_b   1.000
_cell.length_c   1.000
_cell.angle_alpha   90.00
_cell.angle_beta   90.00
_cell.angle_gamma   90.00
#
_symmetry.space_group_name_H-M   'P 1'
#
loop_
_entity.id
_entity.type
_entity.pdbx_description
1 polymer ?
#
loop_
_entity_poly.entity_id
_entity_poly.type
_entity_poly.pdbx_seq_one_letter_code
_entity_poly.pdbx_strand_id
1 'polypeptide(L)'
;MELTPKQQEGLKIALERHKANEKYTVIAGFAGTGKSTLVKFIIDALDVDKDKVAYATYTGKAAEVLRKKGNPNAMTLHKLLYDSIPRQGGGFIRIPKKMLEYKIIVVDEVSMVPKSMIDMLLNHKVYVIFLGDPFQLPQIDKKETHTLLDKPHIFLDQVMRQAAESEIIQLTMKIRNGEQIAFMSGKEVIIAPKASLVTGHLTWADQIICATNASRISLNNQMREILGYNGLPQDGERMICLRNYWEDFSEDGSSSLVNGMTGIIKNPFESFRMAPMYVKMKNHKMDIIQGEFISDDGKTFNSVEMDKGMITTGEFSLDWRETYALGQLKNKIGDIVPREFTFGYAITCHKSQGSEWDKVLVIEERFPFDKKEHARWLYTACTRAASRLVLVR
;
A
#
# COMPACT_ATOMS: atom_id res chain seq x y z
N MET A 1 -0.48 2.02 30.55
CA MET A 1 -0.94 3.12 29.67
C MET A 1 -2.41 3.28 29.94
N GLU A 2 -2.88 4.48 30.26
CA GLU A 2 -4.30 4.74 30.53
C GLU A 2 -4.99 5.20 29.26
N LEU A 3 -6.24 4.74 29.07
CA LEU A 3 -7.08 5.17 27.94
C LEU A 3 -7.61 6.57 28.20
N THR A 4 -7.67 7.38 27.15
CA THR A 4 -8.39 8.67 27.18
C THR A 4 -9.89 8.45 27.37
N PRO A 5 -10.67 9.45 27.84
CA PRO A 5 -12.12 9.31 27.98
C PRO A 5 -12.81 8.84 26.70
N LYS A 6 -12.41 9.34 25.52
CA LYS A 6 -12.94 8.89 24.23
C LYS A 6 -12.57 7.44 23.89
N GLN A 7 -11.37 7.02 24.26
CA GLN A 7 -10.99 5.61 24.09
C GLN A 7 -11.71 4.71 25.05
N GLN A 8 -11.98 5.13 26.29
CA GLN A 8 -12.81 4.39 27.26
C GLN A 8 -14.24 4.22 26.75
N GLU A 9 -14.84 5.29 26.22
CA GLU A 9 -16.14 5.22 25.57
C GLU A 9 -16.12 4.28 24.37
N GLY A 10 -15.10 4.38 23.52
CA GLY A 10 -14.89 3.49 22.37
C GLY A 10 -14.75 2.02 22.76
N LEU A 11 -14.02 1.72 23.85
CA LEU A 11 -13.93 0.37 24.40
C LEU A 11 -15.30 -0.15 24.78
N LYS A 12 -16.09 0.64 25.54
CA LYS A 12 -17.44 0.29 25.94
C LYS A 12 -18.33 -0.02 24.74
N ILE A 13 -18.35 0.85 23.74
CA ILE A 13 -19.14 0.66 22.50
C ILE A 13 -18.75 -0.64 21.80
N ALA A 14 -17.44 -0.94 21.65
CA ALA A 14 -16.99 -2.15 20.99
C ALA A 14 -17.44 -3.42 21.72
N LEU A 15 -17.35 -3.43 23.06
CA LEU A 15 -17.79 -4.55 23.89
C LEU A 15 -19.32 -4.75 23.85
N GLU A 16 -20.09 -3.66 23.90
CA GLU A 16 -21.56 -3.71 23.78
C GLU A 16 -21.99 -4.28 22.41
N ARG A 17 -21.34 -3.83 21.32
CA ARG A 17 -21.62 -4.34 19.98
C ARG A 17 -21.27 -5.82 19.83
N HIS A 18 -20.14 -6.25 20.35
CA HIS A 18 -19.77 -7.66 20.36
C HIS A 18 -20.78 -8.50 21.16
N LYS A 19 -21.18 -8.05 22.36
CA LYS A 19 -22.20 -8.71 23.19
C LYS A 19 -23.57 -8.81 22.50
N ALA A 20 -23.92 -7.80 21.69
CA ALA A 20 -25.14 -7.78 20.89
C ALA A 20 -25.07 -8.66 19.63
N ASN A 21 -23.99 -9.42 19.43
CA ASN A 21 -23.72 -10.23 18.22
C ASN A 21 -23.73 -9.43 16.91
N GLU A 22 -23.36 -8.15 16.96
CA GLU A 22 -23.12 -7.35 15.77
C GLU A 22 -21.95 -7.92 14.98
N LYS A 23 -22.00 -7.84 13.65
CA LYS A 23 -20.95 -8.43 12.79
C LYS A 23 -19.62 -7.70 12.88
N TYR A 24 -19.64 -6.38 13.11
CA TYR A 24 -18.43 -5.58 13.08
C TYR A 24 -18.50 -4.29 13.89
N THR A 25 -17.34 -3.74 14.21
CA THR A 25 -17.18 -2.38 14.73
C THR A 25 -16.22 -1.61 13.82
N VAL A 26 -16.53 -0.33 13.53
CA VAL A 26 -15.67 0.59 12.78
C VAL A 26 -15.10 1.62 13.73
N ILE A 27 -13.78 1.68 13.80
CA ILE A 27 -13.02 2.65 14.57
C ILE A 27 -12.31 3.56 13.57
N ALA A 28 -12.81 4.76 13.41
CA ALA A 28 -12.18 5.80 12.63
C ALA A 28 -11.36 6.73 13.52
N GLY A 29 -10.31 7.29 12.97
CA GLY A 29 -9.51 8.30 13.67
C GLY A 29 -8.31 8.73 12.85
N PHE A 30 -7.78 9.89 13.16
CA PHE A 30 -6.64 10.46 12.48
C PHE A 30 -5.30 9.80 12.88
N ALA A 31 -4.22 10.18 12.21
CA ALA A 31 -2.87 9.77 12.62
C ALA A 31 -2.60 10.21 14.07
N GLY A 32 -1.95 9.36 14.87
CA GLY A 32 -1.59 9.67 16.25
C GLY A 32 -2.73 9.64 17.30
N THR A 33 -3.95 9.21 16.93
CA THR A 33 -5.10 9.19 17.87
C THR A 33 -5.22 7.89 18.69
N GLY A 34 -4.30 6.94 18.49
CA GLY A 34 -4.25 5.71 19.29
C GLY A 34 -5.26 4.65 18.91
N LYS A 35 -5.68 4.55 17.64
CA LYS A 35 -6.56 3.48 17.12
C LYS A 35 -6.04 2.08 17.48
N SER A 36 -4.79 1.80 17.16
CA SER A 36 -4.16 0.49 17.42
C SER A 36 -4.04 0.19 18.93
N THR A 37 -3.87 1.23 19.75
CA THR A 37 -3.88 1.08 21.21
C THR A 37 -5.25 0.66 21.70
N LEU A 38 -6.31 1.34 21.25
CA LEU A 38 -7.69 0.98 21.62
C LEU A 38 -8.02 -0.47 21.23
N VAL A 39 -7.61 -0.91 20.04
CA VAL A 39 -7.83 -2.31 19.60
C VAL A 39 -7.21 -3.32 20.55
N LYS A 40 -5.98 -3.08 21.05
CA LYS A 40 -5.36 -3.98 22.03
C LYS A 40 -6.22 -4.12 23.28
N PHE A 41 -6.72 -3.00 23.84
CA PHE A 41 -7.60 -3.03 24.99
C PHE A 41 -8.95 -3.74 24.71
N ILE A 42 -9.49 -3.58 23.49
CA ILE A 42 -10.72 -4.30 23.09
C ILE A 42 -10.47 -5.81 23.07
N ILE A 43 -9.37 -6.25 22.43
CA ILE A 43 -9.02 -7.67 22.34
C ILE A 43 -8.78 -8.27 23.74
N ASP A 44 -8.02 -7.56 24.57
CA ASP A 44 -7.74 -8.00 25.95
C ASP A 44 -9.05 -8.11 26.77
N ALA A 45 -9.98 -7.15 26.62
CA ALA A 45 -11.26 -7.15 27.32
C ALA A 45 -12.26 -8.19 26.80
N LEU A 46 -12.12 -8.64 25.54
CA LEU A 46 -12.93 -9.71 24.96
C LEU A 46 -12.46 -11.11 25.39
N ASP A 47 -11.31 -11.20 26.05
CA ASP A 47 -10.70 -12.44 26.57
C ASP A 47 -10.62 -13.56 25.50
N VAL A 48 -10.19 -13.18 24.29
CA VAL A 48 -10.02 -14.10 23.17
C VAL A 48 -8.55 -14.47 23.03
N ASP A 49 -8.27 -15.77 22.91
CA ASP A 49 -6.93 -16.28 22.69
C ASP A 49 -6.27 -15.57 21.51
N LYS A 50 -5.01 -15.17 21.66
CA LYS A 50 -4.26 -14.39 20.65
C LYS A 50 -4.12 -15.10 19.30
N ASP A 51 -4.08 -16.43 19.30
CA ASP A 51 -4.07 -17.26 18.09
C ASP A 51 -5.42 -17.26 17.35
N LYS A 52 -6.50 -16.85 18.02
CA LYS A 52 -7.83 -16.65 17.42
C LYS A 52 -8.09 -15.22 16.96
N VAL A 53 -7.07 -14.35 17.01
CA VAL A 53 -7.12 -12.98 16.49
C VAL A 53 -6.23 -12.84 15.27
N ALA A 54 -6.79 -12.44 14.14
CA ALA A 54 -6.02 -12.11 12.94
C ALA A 54 -5.94 -10.58 12.74
N TYR A 55 -4.79 -10.12 12.32
CA TYR A 55 -4.60 -8.76 11.81
C TYR A 55 -4.45 -8.82 10.30
N ALA A 56 -5.22 -8.04 9.58
CA ALA A 56 -5.23 -8.05 8.13
C ALA A 56 -5.18 -6.65 7.54
N THR A 57 -4.57 -6.53 6.38
CA THR A 57 -4.48 -5.30 5.59
C THR A 57 -4.70 -5.61 4.11
N TYR A 58 -4.95 -4.57 3.31
CA TYR A 58 -5.11 -4.77 1.88
C TYR A 58 -3.79 -5.06 1.15
N THR A 59 -2.69 -4.41 1.57
CA THR A 59 -1.38 -4.51 0.91
C THR A 59 -0.37 -5.31 1.72
N GLY A 60 0.59 -5.95 1.05
CA GLY A 60 1.68 -6.68 1.71
C GLY A 60 2.55 -5.76 2.57
N LYS A 61 2.81 -4.55 2.08
CA LYS A 61 3.62 -3.55 2.80
C LYS A 61 2.96 -3.11 4.11
N ALA A 62 1.65 -2.86 4.10
CA ALA A 62 0.91 -2.55 5.33
C ALA A 62 0.94 -3.74 6.33
N ALA A 63 0.85 -4.98 5.84
CA ALA A 63 0.99 -6.16 6.70
C ALA A 63 2.40 -6.24 7.33
N GLU A 64 3.45 -5.90 6.57
CA GLU A 64 4.82 -5.81 7.08
C GLU A 64 4.95 -4.76 8.19
N VAL A 65 4.38 -3.55 7.99
CA VAL A 65 4.35 -2.49 9.01
C VAL A 65 3.66 -2.98 10.29
N LEU A 66 2.54 -3.70 10.18
CA LEU A 66 1.86 -4.27 11.34
C LEU A 66 2.72 -5.34 12.04
N ARG A 67 3.46 -6.18 11.29
CA ARG A 67 4.39 -7.15 11.89
C ARG A 67 5.48 -6.46 12.69
N LYS A 68 6.11 -5.42 12.14
CA LYS A 68 7.11 -4.60 12.82
C LYS A 68 6.57 -3.90 14.08
N LYS A 69 5.29 -3.56 14.09
CA LYS A 69 4.57 -2.96 15.24
C LYS A 69 4.08 -3.98 16.28
N GLY A 70 4.54 -5.22 16.21
CA GLY A 70 4.30 -6.25 17.22
C GLY A 70 3.10 -7.17 16.96
N ASN A 71 2.64 -7.27 15.71
CA ASN A 71 1.62 -8.21 15.28
C ASN A 71 2.24 -9.24 14.30
N PRO A 72 3.02 -10.22 14.76
CA PRO A 72 3.85 -11.09 13.91
C PRO A 72 3.03 -11.89 12.87
N ASN A 73 1.77 -12.17 13.19
CA ASN A 73 0.86 -12.92 12.32
C ASN A 73 0.04 -12.02 11.38
N ALA A 74 0.37 -10.73 11.27
CA ALA A 74 -0.32 -9.84 10.34
C ALA A 74 -0.12 -10.29 8.89
N MET A 75 -1.22 -10.30 8.12
CA MET A 75 -1.27 -10.82 6.76
C MET A 75 -2.11 -9.93 5.84
N THR A 76 -2.09 -10.23 4.55
CA THR A 76 -3.01 -9.56 3.62
C THR A 76 -4.41 -10.16 3.71
N LEU A 77 -5.45 -9.35 3.44
CA LEU A 77 -6.82 -9.84 3.33
C LEU A 77 -6.96 -10.97 2.30
N HIS A 78 -6.15 -10.94 1.24
CA HIS A 78 -6.15 -12.01 0.27
C HIS A 78 -5.66 -13.34 0.88
N LYS A 79 -4.56 -13.33 1.64
CA LYS A 79 -4.08 -14.53 2.34
C LYS A 79 -5.07 -15.03 3.39
N LEU A 80 -5.79 -14.10 4.02
CA LEU A 80 -6.83 -14.43 4.99
C LEU A 80 -8.03 -15.12 4.35
N LEU A 81 -8.52 -14.59 3.21
CA LEU A 81 -9.80 -14.97 2.60
C LEU A 81 -9.72 -16.09 1.56
N TYR A 82 -8.53 -16.37 1.03
CA TYR A 82 -8.35 -17.35 -0.04
C TYR A 82 -7.33 -18.42 0.31
N ASP A 83 -7.59 -19.64 -0.15
CA ASP A 83 -6.59 -20.69 -0.27
C ASP A 83 -5.95 -20.65 -1.66
N SER A 84 -4.64 -20.84 -1.71
CA SER A 84 -3.88 -20.96 -2.95
C SER A 84 -3.58 -22.44 -3.18
N ILE A 85 -4.22 -23.06 -4.17
CA ILE A 85 -4.05 -24.48 -4.49
C ILE A 85 -3.14 -24.60 -5.72
N PRO A 86 -2.04 -25.37 -5.64
CA PRO A 86 -1.18 -25.62 -6.79
C PRO A 86 -1.96 -26.26 -7.94
N ARG A 87 -1.67 -25.84 -9.17
CA ARG A 87 -2.30 -26.38 -10.38
C ARG A 87 -1.37 -27.38 -11.06
N GLN A 88 -1.95 -28.46 -11.61
CA GLN A 88 -1.21 -29.32 -12.54
C GLN A 88 -0.85 -28.51 -13.80
N GLY A 89 0.44 -28.34 -14.06
CA GLY A 89 0.96 -27.50 -15.15
C GLY A 89 1.55 -26.17 -14.73
N GLY A 90 1.63 -25.89 -13.41
CA GLY A 90 2.22 -24.69 -12.83
C GLY A 90 1.20 -23.61 -12.45
N GLY A 91 1.58 -22.73 -11.52
CA GLY A 91 0.73 -21.69 -10.97
C GLY A 91 -0.20 -22.17 -9.86
N PHE A 92 -1.06 -21.26 -9.38
CA PHE A 92 -2.00 -21.49 -8.28
C PHE A 92 -3.40 -21.00 -8.65
N ILE A 93 -4.41 -21.70 -8.13
CA ILE A 93 -5.80 -21.23 -8.18
C ILE A 93 -6.17 -20.72 -6.80
N ARG A 94 -6.86 -19.57 -6.74
CA ARG A 94 -7.45 -19.04 -5.52
C ARG A 94 -8.87 -19.53 -5.36
N ILE A 95 -9.11 -20.14 -4.24
CA ILE A 95 -10.45 -20.57 -3.84
C ILE A 95 -10.82 -19.82 -2.57
N PRO A 96 -11.97 -19.14 -2.53
CA PRO A 96 -12.44 -18.51 -1.32
C PRO A 96 -12.53 -19.54 -0.19
N LYS A 97 -11.98 -19.22 0.96
CA LYS A 97 -12.09 -20.08 2.15
C LYS A 97 -13.55 -20.18 2.58
N LYS A 98 -14.00 -21.37 2.88
CA LYS A 98 -15.36 -21.61 3.37
C LYS A 98 -15.53 -21.15 4.83
N MET A 99 -14.49 -21.28 5.63
CA MET A 99 -14.45 -20.89 7.05
C MET A 99 -13.12 -20.25 7.39
N LEU A 100 -13.15 -19.32 8.33
CA LEU A 100 -11.97 -18.72 8.92
C LEU A 100 -11.80 -19.27 10.34
N GLU A 101 -10.57 -19.58 10.73
CA GLU A 101 -10.22 -20.19 12.02
C GLU A 101 -10.18 -19.18 13.18
N TYR A 102 -10.39 -17.90 12.86
CA TYR A 102 -10.32 -16.79 13.79
C TYR A 102 -11.69 -16.45 14.37
N LYS A 103 -11.68 -15.91 15.60
CA LYS A 103 -12.88 -15.35 16.26
C LYS A 103 -12.99 -13.85 16.02
N ILE A 104 -11.85 -13.17 15.97
CA ILE A 104 -11.76 -11.72 15.73
C ILE A 104 -10.80 -11.46 14.57
N ILE A 105 -11.21 -10.57 13.68
CA ILE A 105 -10.35 -10.06 12.61
C ILE A 105 -10.25 -8.55 12.71
N VAL A 106 -9.04 -8.03 12.86
CA VAL A 106 -8.75 -6.60 12.81
C VAL A 106 -8.28 -6.26 11.40
N VAL A 107 -9.02 -5.41 10.72
CA VAL A 107 -8.67 -4.92 9.38
C VAL A 107 -8.18 -3.48 9.51
N ASP A 108 -6.89 -3.26 9.26
CA ASP A 108 -6.30 -1.92 9.28
C ASP A 108 -6.25 -1.29 7.88
N GLU A 109 -6.17 0.05 7.83
CA GLU A 109 -6.20 0.85 6.60
C GLU A 109 -7.41 0.51 5.70
N VAL A 110 -8.61 0.43 6.30
CA VAL A 110 -9.82 -0.01 5.59
C VAL A 110 -10.19 0.89 4.41
N SER A 111 -9.74 2.15 4.37
CA SER A 111 -9.94 3.08 3.26
C SER A 111 -9.48 2.54 1.89
N MET A 112 -8.52 1.61 1.91
CA MET A 112 -7.97 0.98 0.71
C MET A 112 -8.67 -0.32 0.30
N VAL A 113 -9.52 -0.88 1.17
CA VAL A 113 -10.11 -2.21 0.96
C VAL A 113 -11.28 -2.12 -0.02
N PRO A 114 -11.32 -2.93 -1.09
CA PRO A 114 -12.47 -2.99 -1.98
C PRO A 114 -13.75 -3.41 -1.25
N LYS A 115 -14.89 -2.81 -1.65
CA LYS A 115 -16.20 -3.17 -1.10
C LYS A 115 -16.49 -4.66 -1.24
N SER A 116 -16.20 -5.24 -2.39
CA SER A 116 -16.37 -6.67 -2.66
C SER A 116 -15.64 -7.56 -1.64
N MET A 117 -14.46 -7.15 -1.21
CA MET A 117 -13.67 -7.88 -0.22
C MET A 117 -14.21 -7.71 1.21
N ILE A 118 -14.73 -6.53 1.54
CA ILE A 118 -15.44 -6.30 2.80
C ILE A 118 -16.69 -7.18 2.88
N ASP A 119 -17.50 -7.19 1.81
CA ASP A 119 -18.71 -8.00 1.74
C ASP A 119 -18.37 -9.49 1.88
N MET A 120 -17.30 -9.97 1.25
CA MET A 120 -16.82 -11.35 1.40
C MET A 120 -16.44 -11.65 2.86
N LEU A 121 -15.68 -10.77 3.50
CA LEU A 121 -15.26 -10.94 4.88
C LEU A 121 -16.47 -11.02 5.84
N LEU A 122 -17.46 -10.14 5.66
CA LEU A 122 -18.67 -10.07 6.49
C LEU A 122 -19.64 -11.23 6.27
N ASN A 123 -19.42 -12.08 5.26
CA ASN A 123 -20.17 -13.34 5.09
C ASN A 123 -19.64 -14.46 6.00
N HIS A 124 -18.45 -14.29 6.58
CA HIS A 124 -17.94 -15.24 7.57
C HIS A 124 -18.52 -14.97 8.96
N LYS A 125 -18.63 -16.01 9.78
CA LYS A 125 -19.11 -15.92 11.18
C LYS A 125 -17.99 -15.52 12.12
N VAL A 126 -17.43 -14.32 11.91
CA VAL A 126 -16.33 -13.75 12.70
C VAL A 126 -16.66 -12.31 13.06
N TYR A 127 -16.18 -11.85 14.21
CA TYR A 127 -16.31 -10.44 14.56
C TYR A 127 -15.20 -9.62 13.92
N VAL A 128 -15.54 -8.53 13.22
CA VAL A 128 -14.57 -7.73 12.49
C VAL A 128 -14.42 -6.34 13.11
N ILE A 129 -13.19 -5.92 13.36
CA ILE A 129 -12.86 -4.55 13.79
C ILE A 129 -12.18 -3.86 12.62
N PHE A 130 -12.84 -2.91 12.00
CA PHE A 130 -12.30 -2.09 10.92
C PHE A 130 -11.65 -0.83 11.48
N LEU A 131 -10.39 -0.59 11.09
CA LEU A 131 -9.64 0.61 11.42
C LEU A 131 -9.38 1.43 10.16
N GLY A 132 -9.52 2.74 10.27
CA GLY A 132 -9.21 3.62 9.15
C GLY A 132 -9.09 5.08 9.54
N ASP A 133 -8.54 5.84 8.63
CA ASP A 133 -8.45 7.28 8.74
C ASP A 133 -9.34 7.92 7.65
N PRO A 134 -10.43 8.63 8.05
CA PRO A 134 -11.38 9.19 7.09
C PRO A 134 -10.81 10.36 6.29
N PHE A 135 -9.65 10.88 6.68
CA PHE A 135 -9.01 11.99 5.98
C PHE A 135 -7.94 11.53 4.99
N GLN A 136 -7.52 10.26 5.02
CA GLN A 136 -6.66 9.71 3.99
C GLN A 136 -7.38 9.60 2.63
N LEU A 137 -6.60 9.45 1.57
CA LEU A 137 -7.14 9.26 0.23
C LEU A 137 -8.01 7.98 0.18
N PRO A 138 -9.20 8.04 -0.43
CA PRO A 138 -10.02 6.87 -0.66
C PRO A 138 -9.42 5.99 -1.76
N GLN A 139 -10.00 4.80 -1.94
CA GLN A 139 -9.68 3.94 -3.06
C GLN A 139 -9.96 4.61 -4.41
N ILE A 140 -9.12 4.30 -5.41
CA ILE A 140 -9.19 4.92 -6.74
C ILE A 140 -10.45 4.46 -7.51
N ASP A 141 -10.79 3.18 -7.41
CA ASP A 141 -11.97 2.64 -8.11
C ASP A 141 -13.26 3.02 -7.36
N LYS A 142 -13.97 3.98 -7.93
CA LYS A 142 -15.24 4.47 -7.37
C LYS A 142 -16.33 3.39 -7.25
N LYS A 143 -16.28 2.32 -8.04
CA LYS A 143 -17.24 1.22 -7.96
C LYS A 143 -17.00 0.31 -6.75
N GLU A 144 -15.77 0.27 -6.27
CA GLU A 144 -15.34 -0.53 -5.13
C GLU A 144 -15.22 0.30 -3.83
N THR A 145 -15.67 1.56 -3.83
CA THR A 145 -15.71 2.38 -2.62
C THR A 145 -16.78 1.92 -1.66
N HIS A 146 -16.51 2.07 -0.38
CA HIS A 146 -17.44 1.79 0.71
C HIS A 146 -17.60 3.00 1.64
N THR A 147 -18.63 2.99 2.47
CA THR A 147 -19.01 4.10 3.34
C THR A 147 -18.73 3.83 4.83
N LEU A 148 -17.93 2.82 5.15
CA LEU A 148 -17.65 2.44 6.54
C LEU A 148 -17.11 3.60 7.38
N LEU A 149 -16.23 4.42 6.79
CA LEU A 149 -15.60 5.55 7.48
C LEU A 149 -16.46 6.81 7.50
N ASP A 150 -17.57 6.86 6.77
CA ASP A 150 -18.48 8.03 6.75
C ASP A 150 -19.33 8.11 8.03
N LYS A 151 -19.68 6.95 8.60
CA LYS A 151 -20.44 6.81 9.85
C LYS A 151 -19.80 5.76 10.74
N PRO A 152 -18.63 6.02 11.30
CA PRO A 152 -17.97 5.06 12.19
C PRO A 152 -18.71 4.93 13.51
N HIS A 153 -18.60 3.76 14.14
CA HIS A 153 -19.17 3.54 15.48
C HIS A 153 -18.38 4.26 16.57
N ILE A 154 -17.06 4.38 16.35
CA ILE A 154 -16.11 5.03 17.25
C ILE A 154 -15.26 6.00 16.43
N PHE A 155 -15.21 7.25 16.85
CA PHE A 155 -14.40 8.25 16.19
C PHE A 155 -13.39 8.88 17.14
N LEU A 156 -12.10 8.64 16.89
CA LEU A 156 -10.99 9.19 17.68
C LEU A 156 -10.43 10.43 16.98
N ASP A 157 -10.75 11.60 17.47
CA ASP A 157 -10.31 12.90 16.93
C ASP A 157 -9.17 13.54 17.74
N GLN A 158 -8.91 13.05 18.95
CA GLN A 158 -7.88 13.57 19.83
C GLN A 158 -6.54 12.89 19.61
N VAL A 159 -5.52 13.67 19.26
CA VAL A 159 -4.15 13.18 19.15
C VAL A 159 -3.62 12.85 20.55
N MET A 160 -2.97 11.71 20.68
CA MET A 160 -2.36 11.28 21.94
C MET A 160 -1.23 12.23 22.32
N ARG A 161 -1.04 12.47 23.65
CA ARG A 161 -0.06 13.43 24.15
C ARG A 161 1.35 13.22 23.58
N GLN A 162 1.83 11.98 23.55
CA GLN A 162 3.13 11.64 22.96
C GLN A 162 3.23 11.93 21.46
N ALA A 163 2.14 11.67 20.71
CA ALA A 163 2.08 11.97 19.29
C ALA A 163 1.95 13.47 19.00
N ALA A 164 1.40 14.26 19.93
CA ALA A 164 1.25 15.71 19.78
C ALA A 164 2.59 16.47 19.83
N GLU A 165 3.65 15.85 20.33
CA GLU A 165 5.01 16.40 20.32
C GLU A 165 5.66 16.31 18.93
N SER A 166 5.24 15.37 18.08
CA SER A 166 5.78 15.22 16.72
C SER A 166 5.37 16.38 15.80
N GLU A 167 6.38 17.01 15.19
CA GLU A 167 6.19 18.06 14.19
C GLU A 167 5.43 17.55 12.96
N ILE A 168 5.58 16.26 12.61
CA ILE A 168 4.85 15.63 11.50
C ILE A 168 3.36 15.59 11.84
N ILE A 169 3.00 15.15 13.04
CA ILE A 169 1.60 15.11 13.47
C ILE A 169 1.01 16.53 13.56
N GLN A 170 1.76 17.49 14.08
CA GLN A 170 1.32 18.91 14.13
C GLN A 170 1.07 19.46 12.72
N LEU A 171 1.97 19.17 11.76
CA LEU A 171 1.76 19.55 10.36
C LEU A 171 0.50 18.92 9.79
N THR A 172 0.29 17.62 10.01
CA THR A 172 -0.90 16.93 9.49
C THR A 172 -2.20 17.46 10.10
N MET A 173 -2.18 17.91 11.36
CA MET A 173 -3.32 18.60 11.98
C MET A 173 -3.61 19.93 11.29
N LYS A 174 -2.59 20.75 11.01
CA LYS A 174 -2.74 22.01 10.27
C LYS A 174 -3.32 21.78 8.88
N ILE A 175 -2.81 20.79 8.13
CA ILE A 175 -3.32 20.42 6.81
C ILE A 175 -4.82 20.07 6.89
N ARG A 176 -5.20 19.25 7.84
CA ARG A 176 -6.59 18.81 8.04
C ARG A 176 -7.53 19.98 8.39
N ASN A 177 -7.06 20.89 9.23
CA ASN A 177 -7.84 22.06 9.63
C ASN A 177 -7.90 23.15 8.56
N GLY A 178 -7.19 22.98 7.43
CA GLY A 178 -7.11 23.99 6.37
C GLY A 178 -6.30 25.23 6.77
N GLU A 179 -5.43 25.10 7.76
CA GLU A 179 -4.58 26.19 8.24
C GLU A 179 -3.47 26.51 7.22
N GLN A 180 -2.99 27.73 7.26
CA GLN A 180 -1.86 28.14 6.43
C GLN A 180 -0.58 27.44 6.88
N ILE A 181 0.13 26.82 5.94
CA ILE A 181 1.39 26.13 6.17
C ILE A 181 2.53 27.07 5.77
N ALA A 182 3.28 27.54 6.76
CA ALA A 182 4.46 28.38 6.55
C ALA A 182 5.71 27.53 6.29
N PHE A 183 6.71 28.11 5.62
CA PHE A 183 8.03 27.52 5.55
C PHE A 183 8.64 27.40 6.94
N MET A 184 9.32 26.28 7.18
CA MET A 184 9.96 26.00 8.47
C MET A 184 11.15 25.04 8.32
N SER A 185 12.05 25.12 9.28
CA SER A 185 13.16 24.17 9.44
C SER A 185 13.17 23.65 10.87
N GLY A 186 12.43 22.57 11.08
CA GLY A 186 12.32 21.87 12.36
C GLY A 186 13.28 20.69 12.47
N LYS A 187 13.15 19.94 13.56
CA LYS A 187 13.92 18.70 13.79
C LYS A 187 13.42 17.54 12.95
N GLU A 188 12.10 17.39 12.85
CA GLU A 188 11.44 16.32 12.12
C GLU A 188 10.93 16.80 10.75
N VAL A 189 10.53 18.08 10.63
CA VAL A 189 9.88 18.62 9.44
C VAL A 189 10.63 19.83 8.89
N ILE A 190 10.95 19.77 7.61
CA ILE A 190 11.42 20.91 6.82
C ILE A 190 10.37 21.22 5.74
N ILE A 191 9.93 22.45 5.67
CA ILE A 191 9.02 22.94 4.62
C ILE A 191 9.72 24.06 3.88
N ALA A 192 9.98 23.84 2.58
CA ALA A 192 10.82 24.70 1.77
C ALA A 192 10.20 25.00 0.40
N PRO A 193 10.55 26.12 -0.25
CA PRO A 193 10.10 26.38 -1.61
C PRO A 193 10.68 25.39 -2.61
N LYS A 194 9.96 25.09 -3.70
CA LYS A 194 10.44 24.19 -4.78
C LYS A 194 11.79 24.61 -5.35
N ALA A 195 12.05 25.91 -5.42
CA ALA A 195 13.32 26.43 -5.92
C ALA A 195 14.52 26.04 -5.05
N SER A 196 14.31 25.63 -3.80
CA SER A 196 15.37 25.14 -2.90
C SER A 196 15.62 23.63 -3.01
N LEU A 197 14.90 22.92 -3.86
CA LEU A 197 15.11 21.50 -4.07
C LEU A 197 16.48 21.26 -4.72
N VAL A 198 17.33 20.53 -4.03
CA VAL A 198 18.67 20.16 -4.50
C VAL A 198 18.83 18.64 -4.51
N THR A 199 19.81 18.16 -5.27
CA THR A 199 20.17 16.73 -5.36
C THR A 199 20.26 16.05 -3.99
N GLY A 200 20.82 16.74 -2.99
CA GLY A 200 20.93 16.22 -1.64
C GLY A 200 19.59 15.86 -0.99
N HIS A 201 18.50 16.57 -1.31
CA HIS A 201 17.17 16.22 -0.80
C HIS A 201 16.62 14.93 -1.43
N LEU A 202 16.89 14.73 -2.73
CA LEU A 202 16.44 13.54 -3.45
C LEU A 202 17.15 12.28 -2.93
N THR A 203 18.47 12.35 -2.74
CA THR A 203 19.28 11.23 -2.26
C THR A 203 19.16 10.98 -0.75
N TRP A 204 18.72 12.00 0.01
CA TRP A 204 18.49 11.88 1.45
C TRP A 204 17.26 11.05 1.78
N ALA A 205 16.20 11.11 0.94
CA ALA A 205 14.93 10.47 1.21
C ALA A 205 14.98 8.95 0.98
N ASP A 206 14.41 8.18 1.89
CA ASP A 206 14.16 6.75 1.68
C ASP A 206 13.06 6.55 0.62
N GLN A 207 12.12 7.52 0.55
CA GLN A 207 11.06 7.54 -0.47
C GLN A 207 10.69 8.96 -0.88
N ILE A 208 10.57 9.19 -2.18
CA ILE A 208 10.03 10.42 -2.75
C ILE A 208 8.57 10.20 -3.10
N ILE A 209 7.69 11.12 -2.68
CA ILE A 209 6.25 11.06 -2.95
C ILE A 209 5.85 12.27 -3.80
N CYS A 210 5.17 12.01 -4.91
CA CYS A 210 4.66 13.01 -5.83
C CYS A 210 3.18 12.76 -6.17
N ALA A 211 2.58 13.65 -6.97
CA ALA A 211 1.18 13.56 -7.27
C ALA A 211 0.88 12.79 -8.55
N THR A 212 1.60 13.10 -9.62
CA THR A 212 1.28 12.63 -10.95
C THR A 212 2.25 11.56 -11.46
N ASN A 213 1.81 10.76 -12.43
CA ASN A 213 2.70 9.81 -13.10
C ASN A 213 3.81 10.52 -13.88
N ALA A 214 3.53 11.69 -14.45
CA ALA A 214 4.54 12.48 -15.17
C ALA A 214 5.69 12.90 -14.23
N SER A 215 5.36 13.44 -13.05
CA SER A 215 6.33 13.81 -12.02
C SER A 215 7.09 12.59 -11.51
N ARG A 216 6.40 11.46 -11.29
CA ARG A 216 7.03 10.21 -10.89
C ARG A 216 8.09 9.75 -11.90
N ILE A 217 7.76 9.76 -13.20
CA ILE A 217 8.70 9.37 -14.25
C ILE A 217 9.90 10.32 -14.27
N SER A 218 9.66 11.64 -14.26
CA SER A 218 10.72 12.65 -14.26
C SER A 218 11.65 12.50 -13.06
N LEU A 219 11.11 12.34 -11.85
CA LEU A 219 11.90 12.18 -10.62
C LEU A 219 12.69 10.86 -10.60
N ASN A 220 12.12 9.77 -11.10
CA ASN A 220 12.84 8.51 -11.21
C ASN A 220 14.01 8.63 -12.20
N ASN A 221 13.83 9.28 -13.35
CA ASN A 221 14.90 9.52 -14.30
C ASN A 221 16.00 10.40 -13.69
N GLN A 222 15.62 11.49 -13.02
CA GLN A 222 16.57 12.35 -12.32
C GLN A 222 17.36 11.60 -11.23
N MET A 223 16.69 10.74 -10.46
CA MET A 223 17.38 9.91 -9.47
C MET A 223 18.38 8.96 -10.11
N ARG A 224 18.01 8.33 -11.23
CA ARG A 224 18.90 7.45 -11.97
C ARG A 224 20.16 8.18 -12.47
N GLU A 225 19.99 9.38 -13.05
CA GLU A 225 21.11 10.23 -13.45
C GLU A 225 22.05 10.58 -12.29
N ILE A 226 21.46 10.98 -11.13
CA ILE A 226 22.22 11.29 -9.91
C ILE A 226 23.03 10.08 -9.42
N LEU A 227 22.46 8.88 -9.52
CA LEU A 227 23.09 7.63 -9.09
C LEU A 227 24.03 7.02 -10.17
N GLY A 228 24.13 7.66 -11.34
CA GLY A 228 24.98 7.21 -12.44
C GLY A 228 24.40 6.09 -13.28
N TYR A 229 23.11 5.78 -13.12
CA TYR A 229 22.41 4.79 -13.93
C TYR A 229 21.87 5.38 -15.23
N ASN A 230 21.97 4.64 -16.31
CA ASN A 230 21.42 5.01 -17.62
C ASN A 230 20.88 3.79 -18.37
N GLY A 231 20.07 4.05 -19.42
CA GLY A 231 19.53 2.97 -20.27
C GLY A 231 18.59 2.03 -19.49
N LEU A 232 18.79 0.72 -19.65
CA LEU A 232 17.99 -0.31 -19.01
C LEU A 232 18.25 -0.41 -17.52
N PRO A 233 17.35 -1.05 -16.75
CA PRO A 233 17.58 -1.29 -15.33
C PRO A 233 18.91 -1.99 -15.07
N GLN A 234 19.60 -1.56 -14.04
CA GLN A 234 20.89 -2.09 -13.62
C GLN A 234 20.80 -2.75 -12.26
N ASP A 235 21.77 -3.56 -11.94
CA ASP A 235 21.80 -4.32 -10.68
C ASP A 235 21.72 -3.38 -9.46
N GLY A 236 20.79 -3.69 -8.55
CA GLY A 236 20.56 -2.89 -7.34
C GLY A 236 19.61 -1.70 -7.50
N GLU A 237 19.11 -1.39 -8.70
CA GLU A 237 18.15 -0.30 -8.87
C GLU A 237 16.80 -0.59 -8.17
N ARG A 238 16.23 0.47 -7.61
CA ARG A 238 14.92 0.39 -6.93
C ARG A 238 13.79 0.27 -7.94
N MET A 239 12.95 -0.73 -7.71
CA MET A 239 11.78 -1.03 -8.53
C MET A 239 10.50 -1.06 -7.68
N ILE A 240 9.36 -0.87 -8.33
CA ILE A 240 8.04 -1.03 -7.73
C ILE A 240 7.14 -1.85 -8.64
N CYS A 241 6.45 -2.83 -8.07
CA CYS A 241 5.41 -3.61 -8.72
C CYS A 241 4.12 -2.78 -8.83
N LEU A 242 3.52 -2.72 -10.02
CA LEU A 242 2.37 -1.85 -10.28
C LEU A 242 1.03 -2.56 -10.21
N ARG A 243 1.02 -3.91 -10.23
CA ARG A 243 -0.20 -4.72 -10.14
C ARG A 243 -0.05 -5.89 -9.17
N ASN A 244 -1.17 -6.55 -8.88
CA ASN A 244 -1.18 -7.77 -8.08
C ASN A 244 -0.99 -8.98 -8.99
N TYR A 245 0.08 -9.73 -8.75
CA TYR A 245 0.40 -11.00 -9.41
C TYR A 245 0.40 -12.10 -8.34
N TRP A 246 -0.77 -12.53 -8.02
CA TRP A 246 -0.97 -13.42 -6.89
C TRP A 246 -0.39 -14.83 -7.06
N GLU A 247 -0.13 -15.22 -8.28
CA GLU A 247 0.43 -16.52 -8.62
C GLU A 247 1.95 -16.49 -8.69
N ASP A 248 2.55 -15.29 -8.63
CA ASP A 248 4.00 -15.13 -8.59
C ASP A 248 4.44 -15.10 -7.13
N PHE A 249 4.95 -16.22 -6.66
CA PHE A 249 5.36 -16.37 -5.27
C PHE A 249 6.84 -16.08 -5.09
N SER A 250 7.17 -15.58 -3.88
CA SER A 250 8.54 -15.56 -3.41
C SER A 250 9.13 -16.97 -3.34
N GLU A 251 10.45 -17.08 -3.38
CA GLU A 251 11.17 -18.36 -3.34
C GLU A 251 10.73 -19.24 -2.17
N ASP A 252 10.48 -18.66 -1.01
CA ASP A 252 9.97 -19.33 0.19
C ASP A 252 8.45 -19.57 0.19
N GLY A 253 7.75 -19.18 -0.88
CA GLY A 253 6.30 -19.33 -1.04
C GLY A 253 5.45 -18.48 -0.07
N SER A 254 6.07 -17.65 0.75
CA SER A 254 5.37 -16.93 1.83
C SER A 254 4.67 -15.64 1.37
N SER A 255 5.04 -15.10 0.22
CA SER A 255 4.52 -13.85 -0.31
C SER A 255 4.25 -13.94 -1.81
N SER A 256 3.33 -13.12 -2.32
CA SER A 256 3.10 -12.94 -3.76
C SER A 256 3.52 -11.53 -4.18
N LEU A 257 3.83 -11.34 -5.47
CA LEU A 257 4.03 -10.00 -6.02
C LEU A 257 2.73 -9.19 -5.94
N VAL A 258 2.78 -8.07 -5.23
CA VAL A 258 1.58 -7.24 -5.03
C VAL A 258 1.83 -5.79 -5.43
N ASN A 259 0.74 -5.13 -5.81
CA ASN A 259 0.75 -3.72 -6.15
C ASN A 259 1.32 -2.86 -5.01
N GLY A 260 2.27 -1.99 -5.35
CA GLY A 260 2.96 -1.14 -4.39
C GLY A 260 4.15 -1.81 -3.69
N MET A 261 4.45 -3.08 -3.95
CA MET A 261 5.64 -3.74 -3.43
C MET A 261 6.89 -3.10 -4.02
N THR A 262 7.74 -2.56 -3.16
CA THR A 262 9.03 -1.93 -3.51
C THR A 262 10.18 -2.87 -3.16
N GLY A 263 11.29 -2.74 -3.88
CA GLY A 263 12.47 -3.56 -3.70
C GLY A 263 13.58 -3.18 -4.68
N ILE A 264 14.53 -4.08 -4.87
CA ILE A 264 15.63 -3.92 -5.82
C ILE A 264 15.60 -5.03 -6.86
N ILE A 265 16.06 -4.68 -8.07
CA ILE A 265 16.30 -5.68 -9.12
C ILE A 265 17.74 -6.19 -9.02
N LYS A 266 17.91 -7.49 -9.25
CA LYS A 266 19.21 -8.15 -9.31
C LYS A 266 19.37 -8.88 -10.62
N ASN A 267 20.62 -8.87 -11.17
CA ASN A 267 21.00 -9.55 -12.40
C ASN A 267 20.01 -9.27 -13.57
N PRO A 268 19.60 -8.01 -13.86
CA PRO A 268 18.67 -7.75 -14.94
C PRO A 268 19.32 -7.94 -16.32
N PHE A 269 18.56 -8.54 -17.24
CA PHE A 269 18.95 -8.65 -18.64
C PHE A 269 17.76 -8.53 -19.58
N GLU A 270 18.03 -8.08 -20.81
CA GLU A 270 17.00 -8.05 -21.86
C GLU A 270 16.68 -9.44 -22.38
N SER A 271 15.40 -9.67 -22.59
CA SER A 271 14.89 -10.89 -23.19
C SER A 271 13.58 -10.57 -23.95
N PHE A 272 12.93 -11.59 -24.46
CA PHE A 272 11.63 -11.44 -25.10
C PHE A 272 10.77 -12.69 -24.90
N ARG A 273 9.45 -12.48 -25.01
CA ARG A 273 8.47 -13.56 -25.11
C ARG A 273 7.77 -13.49 -26.45
N MET A 274 7.46 -14.66 -27.02
CA MET A 274 6.66 -14.75 -28.23
C MET A 274 5.24 -15.15 -27.89
N ALA A 275 4.29 -14.31 -28.27
CA ALA A 275 2.89 -14.68 -28.23
C ALA A 275 2.51 -15.61 -29.40
N PRO A 276 1.56 -16.53 -29.20
CA PRO A 276 1.10 -17.42 -30.28
C PRO A 276 0.55 -16.62 -31.47
N MET A 277 0.93 -17.02 -32.68
CA MET A 277 0.55 -16.33 -33.92
C MET A 277 -0.95 -16.29 -34.19
N TYR A 278 -1.72 -17.19 -33.58
CA TYR A 278 -3.19 -17.20 -33.70
C TYR A 278 -3.91 -16.19 -32.79
N VAL A 279 -3.19 -15.53 -31.90
CA VAL A 279 -3.73 -14.45 -31.08
C VAL A 279 -3.67 -13.14 -31.88
N LYS A 280 -4.79 -12.42 -31.96
CA LYS A 280 -4.81 -11.13 -32.66
C LYS A 280 -4.08 -10.07 -31.84
N MET A 281 -2.85 -9.71 -32.22
CA MET A 281 -1.98 -8.75 -31.56
C MET A 281 -1.33 -7.81 -32.57
N LYS A 282 -0.94 -6.62 -32.11
CA LYS A 282 -0.15 -5.66 -32.91
C LYS A 282 1.29 -6.16 -33.12
N ASN A 283 1.86 -6.73 -32.06
CA ASN A 283 3.20 -7.31 -32.11
C ASN A 283 3.21 -8.59 -31.29
N HIS A 284 3.67 -9.68 -31.89
CA HIS A 284 3.80 -10.97 -31.23
C HIS A 284 5.07 -11.09 -30.39
N LYS A 285 6.08 -10.26 -30.62
CA LYS A 285 7.29 -10.17 -29.82
C LYS A 285 7.08 -9.16 -28.71
N MET A 286 7.12 -9.62 -27.47
CA MET A 286 7.05 -8.81 -26.26
C MET A 286 8.44 -8.68 -25.69
N ASP A 287 9.02 -7.48 -25.73
CA ASP A 287 10.33 -7.21 -25.14
C ASP A 287 10.19 -7.08 -23.62
N ILE A 288 11.01 -7.80 -22.89
CA ILE A 288 10.98 -7.88 -21.43
C ILE A 288 12.37 -7.62 -20.83
N ILE A 289 12.37 -7.21 -19.58
CA ILE A 289 13.52 -7.26 -18.69
C ILE A 289 13.30 -8.40 -17.72
N GLN A 290 14.20 -9.36 -17.70
CA GLN A 290 14.17 -10.48 -16.78
C GLN A 290 15.21 -10.30 -15.69
N GLY A 291 14.85 -10.59 -14.43
CA GLY A 291 15.76 -10.48 -13.30
C GLY A 291 15.15 -11.02 -12.02
N GLU A 292 15.94 -11.05 -10.96
CA GLU A 292 15.44 -11.33 -9.62
C GLU A 292 14.92 -10.03 -9.01
N PHE A 293 13.78 -10.09 -8.33
CA PHE A 293 13.27 -8.96 -7.56
C PHE A 293 13.33 -9.29 -6.08
N ILE A 294 14.07 -8.49 -5.31
CA ILE A 294 14.17 -8.63 -3.86
C ILE A 294 13.39 -7.49 -3.23
N SER A 295 12.28 -7.82 -2.58
CA SER A 295 11.43 -6.82 -1.93
C SER A 295 12.10 -6.21 -0.68
N ASP A 296 11.64 -5.03 -0.25
CA ASP A 296 12.16 -4.33 0.93
C ASP A 296 12.05 -5.15 2.23
N ASP A 297 11.16 -6.15 2.28
CA ASP A 297 11.04 -7.10 3.39
C ASP A 297 11.88 -8.38 3.21
N GLY A 298 12.80 -8.38 2.22
CA GLY A 298 13.76 -9.44 2.00
C GLY A 298 13.21 -10.69 1.30
N LYS A 299 12.04 -10.59 0.64
CA LYS A 299 11.48 -11.70 -0.14
C LYS A 299 12.03 -11.69 -1.55
N THR A 300 12.57 -12.82 -2.00
CA THR A 300 13.14 -12.98 -3.33
C THR A 300 12.10 -13.58 -4.29
N PHE A 301 11.95 -12.96 -5.44
CA PHE A 301 11.13 -13.43 -6.56
C PHE A 301 12.06 -13.69 -7.73
N ASN A 302 12.26 -14.95 -8.04
CA ASN A 302 13.18 -15.39 -9.07
C ASN A 302 12.59 -15.18 -10.48
N SER A 303 13.45 -14.80 -11.43
CA SER A 303 13.12 -14.75 -12.85
C SER A 303 11.86 -13.95 -13.19
N VAL A 304 11.66 -12.80 -12.56
CA VAL A 304 10.51 -11.93 -12.85
C VAL A 304 10.67 -11.34 -14.25
N GLU A 305 9.67 -11.54 -15.09
CA GLU A 305 9.60 -11.03 -16.46
C GLU A 305 8.82 -9.72 -16.46
N MET A 306 9.53 -8.60 -16.54
CA MET A 306 8.98 -7.25 -16.47
C MET A 306 8.81 -6.67 -17.86
N ASP A 307 7.71 -5.96 -18.11
CA ASP A 307 7.48 -5.27 -19.38
C ASP A 307 8.49 -4.16 -19.59
N LYS A 308 9.26 -4.23 -20.68
CA LYS A 308 10.28 -3.23 -21.02
C LYS A 308 9.66 -1.86 -21.29
N GLY A 309 8.54 -1.80 -21.99
CA GLY A 309 7.84 -0.54 -22.29
C GLY A 309 7.41 0.19 -21.02
N MET A 310 6.80 -0.51 -20.08
CA MET A 310 6.40 0.06 -18.79
C MET A 310 7.58 0.66 -18.02
N ILE A 311 8.74 0.02 -18.05
CA ILE A 311 9.95 0.49 -17.36
C ILE A 311 10.54 1.72 -18.07
N THR A 312 10.64 1.70 -19.41
CA THR A 312 11.38 2.71 -20.18
C THR A 312 10.54 3.93 -20.55
N THR A 313 9.27 3.71 -20.91
CA THR A 313 8.37 4.79 -21.38
C THR A 313 7.23 5.10 -20.41
N GLY A 314 6.98 4.21 -19.43
CA GLY A 314 5.85 4.31 -18.52
C GLY A 314 4.54 3.78 -19.13
N GLU A 315 4.59 3.21 -20.33
CA GLU A 315 3.43 2.63 -21.03
C GLU A 315 3.60 1.12 -21.17
N PHE A 316 2.55 0.38 -20.84
CA PHE A 316 2.54 -1.06 -20.99
C PHE A 316 2.50 -1.45 -22.45
N SER A 317 3.35 -2.38 -22.85
CA SER A 317 3.51 -2.77 -24.27
C SER A 317 2.27 -3.42 -24.88
N LEU A 318 1.39 -4.00 -24.05
CA LEU A 318 0.16 -4.66 -24.46
C LEU A 318 -1.06 -3.79 -24.15
N ASP A 319 -2.01 -3.73 -25.09
CA ASP A 319 -3.29 -3.14 -24.77
C ASP A 319 -4.19 -4.10 -23.96
N TRP A 320 -5.35 -3.62 -23.48
CA TRP A 320 -6.22 -4.41 -22.63
C TRP A 320 -6.80 -5.66 -23.34
N ARG A 321 -6.98 -5.59 -24.69
CA ARG A 321 -7.52 -6.71 -25.49
C ARG A 321 -6.47 -7.80 -25.65
N GLU A 322 -5.25 -7.40 -25.93
CA GLU A 322 -4.08 -8.29 -26.04
C GLU A 322 -3.81 -8.99 -24.70
N THR A 323 -3.79 -8.21 -23.60
CA THR A 323 -3.64 -8.75 -22.25
C THR A 323 -4.76 -9.75 -21.89
N TYR A 324 -6.01 -9.41 -22.21
CA TYR A 324 -7.14 -10.30 -21.99
C TYR A 324 -7.05 -11.58 -22.82
N ALA A 325 -6.72 -11.46 -24.12
CA ALA A 325 -6.58 -12.62 -25.00
C ALA A 325 -5.49 -13.59 -24.56
N LEU A 326 -4.32 -13.07 -24.15
CA LEU A 326 -3.24 -13.88 -23.61
C LEU A 326 -3.61 -14.51 -22.27
N GLY A 327 -4.30 -13.77 -21.40
CA GLY A 327 -4.82 -14.25 -20.13
C GLY A 327 -5.76 -15.45 -20.27
N GLN A 328 -6.61 -15.47 -21.31
CA GLN A 328 -7.49 -16.63 -21.60
C GLN A 328 -6.71 -17.90 -21.98
N LEU A 329 -5.50 -17.73 -22.49
CA LEU A 329 -4.65 -18.85 -22.90
C LEU A 329 -3.73 -19.36 -21.77
N LYS A 330 -3.66 -18.68 -20.64
CA LYS A 330 -2.80 -19.01 -19.49
C LYS A 330 -2.82 -20.49 -19.12
N ASN A 331 -3.98 -21.13 -19.21
CA ASN A 331 -4.17 -22.52 -18.88
C ASN A 331 -3.54 -23.49 -19.91
N LYS A 332 -3.29 -23.01 -21.13
CA LYS A 332 -2.76 -23.81 -22.24
C LYS A 332 -1.26 -23.63 -22.48
N ILE A 333 -0.77 -22.39 -22.28
CA ILE A 333 0.58 -21.99 -22.66
C ILE A 333 1.39 -21.39 -21.49
N GLY A 334 0.84 -21.41 -20.27
CA GLY A 334 1.40 -20.70 -19.11
C GLY A 334 1.09 -19.21 -19.13
N ASP A 335 1.52 -18.52 -18.09
CA ASP A 335 1.38 -17.06 -18.00
C ASP A 335 2.55 -16.39 -18.73
N ILE A 336 2.26 -15.83 -19.90
CA ILE A 336 3.26 -15.16 -20.74
C ILE A 336 3.08 -13.62 -20.74
N VAL A 337 2.10 -13.10 -19.99
CA VAL A 337 1.90 -11.65 -19.86
C VAL A 337 2.99 -11.08 -18.98
N PRO A 338 3.82 -10.14 -19.47
CA PRO A 338 4.87 -9.52 -18.66
C PRO A 338 4.31 -8.78 -17.45
N ARG A 339 5.12 -8.60 -16.41
CA ARG A 339 4.76 -7.91 -15.17
C ARG A 339 4.98 -6.41 -15.32
N GLU A 340 4.04 -5.62 -14.80
CA GLU A 340 4.16 -4.17 -14.79
C GLU A 340 5.02 -3.70 -13.63
N PHE A 341 6.23 -3.30 -13.93
CA PHE A 341 7.19 -2.71 -13.02
C PHE A 341 7.67 -1.35 -13.53
N THR A 342 8.11 -0.51 -12.61
CA THR A 342 8.79 0.75 -12.94
C THR A 342 9.82 1.06 -11.84
N PHE A 343 10.66 2.10 -12.05
CA PHE A 343 11.57 2.56 -11.02
C PHE A 343 10.81 3.06 -9.79
N GLY A 344 11.35 2.77 -8.60
CA GLY A 344 10.71 2.96 -7.31
C GLY A 344 11.32 4.05 -6.43
N TYR A 345 12.22 4.89 -6.94
CA TYR A 345 12.79 6.02 -6.17
C TYR A 345 11.73 7.06 -5.83
N ALA A 346 10.86 7.37 -6.78
CA ALA A 346 9.70 8.21 -6.58
C ALA A 346 8.42 7.44 -6.91
N ILE A 347 7.39 7.61 -6.08
CA ILE A 347 6.07 6.98 -6.24
C ILE A 347 4.96 8.00 -6.08
N THR A 348 3.78 7.69 -6.62
CA THR A 348 2.62 8.54 -6.38
C THR A 348 2.06 8.32 -4.96
N CYS A 349 1.42 9.36 -4.40
CA CYS A 349 0.82 9.28 -3.07
C CYS A 349 -0.17 8.09 -2.93
N HIS A 350 -0.94 7.78 -3.95
CA HIS A 350 -1.83 6.60 -3.92
C HIS A 350 -1.05 5.29 -3.77
N LYS A 351 0.12 5.18 -4.40
CA LYS A 351 0.98 3.99 -4.28
C LYS A 351 1.70 3.91 -2.93
N SER A 352 1.82 5.02 -2.20
CA SER A 352 2.41 5.07 -0.87
C SER A 352 1.46 4.66 0.26
N GLN A 353 0.16 4.54 -0.02
CA GLN A 353 -0.82 4.16 1.00
C GLN A 353 -0.50 2.79 1.61
N GLY A 354 -0.67 2.66 2.91
CA GLY A 354 -0.31 1.46 3.68
C GLY A 354 1.20 1.25 3.86
N SER A 355 2.05 2.15 3.36
CA SER A 355 3.50 2.13 3.55
C SER A 355 3.94 3.25 4.49
N GLU A 356 5.14 3.08 5.08
CA GLU A 356 5.75 4.05 6.00
C GLU A 356 7.27 3.97 5.80
N TRP A 357 7.95 5.11 5.80
CA TRP A 357 9.41 5.22 5.68
C TRP A 357 9.96 6.21 6.69
N ASP A 358 11.19 6.02 7.11
CA ASP A 358 11.82 6.92 8.10
C ASP A 358 11.97 8.33 7.56
N LYS A 359 12.44 8.49 6.32
CA LYS A 359 12.71 9.78 5.68
C LYS A 359 11.90 9.91 4.39
N VAL A 360 10.98 10.83 4.35
CA VAL A 360 10.12 11.07 3.19
C VAL A 360 10.34 12.47 2.64
N LEU A 361 10.51 12.56 1.32
CA LEU A 361 10.44 13.81 0.57
C LEU A 361 9.10 13.89 -0.15
N VAL A 362 8.28 14.86 0.20
CA VAL A 362 7.01 15.14 -0.49
C VAL A 362 7.19 16.33 -1.41
N ILE A 363 6.89 16.14 -2.70
CA ILE A 363 6.85 17.21 -3.69
C ILE A 363 5.39 17.58 -3.90
N GLU A 364 4.98 18.71 -3.31
CA GLU A 364 3.62 19.20 -3.45
C GLU A 364 3.39 19.76 -4.84
N GLU A 365 2.34 19.31 -5.49
CA GLU A 365 1.96 19.75 -6.83
C GLU A 365 0.56 20.37 -6.79
N ARG A 366 0.29 21.27 -7.72
CA ARG A 366 -1.07 21.79 -7.89
C ARG A 366 -1.90 20.74 -8.62
N PHE A 367 -2.96 20.29 -7.97
CA PHE A 367 -3.93 19.41 -8.59
C PHE A 367 -5.05 20.22 -9.23
N PRO A 368 -5.71 19.70 -10.27
CA PRO A 368 -6.97 20.25 -10.75
C PRO A 368 -8.14 19.93 -9.81
N PHE A 369 -7.87 19.56 -8.56
CA PHE A 369 -8.82 19.15 -7.53
C PHE A 369 -9.23 20.33 -6.67
N ASP A 370 -10.34 20.18 -5.97
CA ASP A 370 -10.75 21.13 -4.95
C ASP A 370 -9.76 21.16 -3.76
N LYS A 371 -9.89 22.16 -2.91
CA LYS A 371 -8.99 22.34 -1.75
C LYS A 371 -9.05 21.17 -0.76
N LYS A 372 -10.20 20.51 -0.65
CA LYS A 372 -10.40 19.38 0.29
C LYS A 372 -9.68 18.13 -0.20
N GLU A 373 -9.78 17.83 -1.49
CA GLU A 373 -9.07 16.70 -2.10
C GLU A 373 -7.55 16.91 -2.05
N HIS A 374 -7.09 18.14 -2.31
CA HIS A 374 -5.68 18.49 -2.17
C HIS A 374 -5.18 18.32 -0.72
N ALA A 375 -5.95 18.79 0.26
CA ALA A 375 -5.61 18.63 1.67
C ALA A 375 -5.54 17.15 2.08
N ARG A 376 -6.45 16.31 1.58
CA ARG A 376 -6.39 14.85 1.80
C ARG A 376 -5.14 14.22 1.19
N TRP A 377 -4.80 14.65 -0.03
CA TRP A 377 -3.59 14.18 -0.68
C TRP A 377 -2.33 14.54 0.13
N LEU A 378 -2.21 15.81 0.51
CA LEU A 378 -1.06 16.32 1.27
C LEU A 378 -0.95 15.65 2.64
N TYR A 379 -2.09 15.50 3.33
CA TYR A 379 -2.18 14.77 4.59
C TYR A 379 -1.69 13.33 4.43
N THR A 380 -2.21 12.61 3.42
CA THR A 380 -1.82 11.21 3.16
C THR A 380 -0.34 11.10 2.86
N ALA A 381 0.22 11.99 2.05
CA ALA A 381 1.64 12.00 1.71
C ALA A 381 2.53 12.26 2.93
N CYS A 382 2.18 13.27 3.75
CA CYS A 382 2.95 13.63 4.94
C CYS A 382 2.89 12.55 6.03
N THR A 383 1.76 11.85 6.16
CA THR A 383 1.62 10.75 7.14
C THR A 383 2.42 9.49 6.76
N ARG A 384 3.11 9.48 5.62
CA ARG A 384 4.02 8.36 5.25
C ARG A 384 5.38 8.46 5.92
N ALA A 385 5.74 9.61 6.47
CA ALA A 385 6.98 9.79 7.19
C ALA A 385 6.85 9.31 8.65
N ALA A 386 7.74 8.39 9.06
CA ALA A 386 7.81 7.90 10.43
C ALA A 386 8.68 8.81 11.31
N SER A 387 9.78 9.34 10.79
CA SER A 387 10.78 10.06 11.57
C SER A 387 11.08 11.45 11.05
N ARG A 388 11.22 11.62 9.74
CA ARG A 388 11.60 12.90 9.12
C ARG A 388 10.87 13.16 7.81
N LEU A 389 10.45 14.39 7.61
CA LEU A 389 9.71 14.86 6.45
C LEU A 389 10.35 16.11 5.86
N VAL A 390 10.61 16.09 4.57
CA VAL A 390 10.86 17.29 3.77
C VAL A 390 9.67 17.51 2.86
N LEU A 391 9.02 18.64 2.98
CA LEU A 391 7.92 19.07 2.10
C LEU A 391 8.40 20.24 1.25
N VAL A 392 8.44 20.09 -0.06
CA VAL A 392 8.70 21.18 -1.01
C VAL A 392 7.42 21.59 -1.72
N ARG A 393 7.13 22.92 -1.72
CA ARG A 393 5.87 23.47 -2.21
C ARG A 393 6.04 24.81 -2.96
#